data_d51bdd05d992da35a699799cffe6d127
#
_entry.id   d51bdd05d992da35a699799cffe6d127
#
_cell.length_a   1.000
_cell.length_b   1.000
_cell.length_c   1.000
_cell.angle_alpha   90.00
_cell.angle_beta   90.00
_cell.angle_gamma   90.00
#
_symmetry.space_group_name_H-M   'P 1'
#
loop_
_entity.id
_entity.type
_entity.pdbx_description
1 polymer ?
#
loop_
_entity_poly.entity_id
_entity_poly.type
_entity_poly.pdbx_seq_one_letter_code
_entity_poly.pdbx_strand_id
1 'polypeptide(L)'
;VRDGAGAMSLTSELADPRSALAQWCAQVFTGTASMADQVTSAVRDVAPVRPEGDVPLRHWAEIGGAFGQRMADLVQPAPPYAALLGLLRAGWISPAWAHDQAAHYPSHRGLPPEHRVRALDFRPAATGWLDLAMPSDPAPRGHAGTEHTWADLLERSRAYLATHAPAGTLSRSGPEAGLARTAWLLTLCEDIYRTGLVDDRLARLFDNGQPAIRQLRGLAEERQVTELVALTEKLHERGTLWQLRQLAGNPAAGQPLGIAAPVIVPGWADGDILLGAIAPDTGIDERGTTLIDVKPVLAVRDPAKIGRWLWQILLYAWLDTGDLYHIRRVGLLLARHGSLVAWTVDDLRDGLLGQRDLGERARDDAQDIVGDILTRHGLPWPVA
;
A
#
# COMPACT_ATOMS: atom_id res chain seq x y z
N VAL A 1 17.32 -23.35 1.66
CA VAL A 1 17.36 -22.83 0.28
C VAL A 1 16.02 -23.15 -0.36
N ARG A 2 15.04 -22.28 -0.32
CA ARG A 2 13.88 -22.32 -1.21
C ARG A 2 14.21 -21.37 -2.35
N ASP A 3 14.37 -21.97 -3.52
CA ASP A 3 14.59 -21.27 -4.78
C ASP A 3 13.54 -20.20 -5.01
N GLY A 4 13.98 -19.06 -5.52
CA GLY A 4 13.31 -17.89 -6.04
C GLY A 4 11.86 -17.96 -6.54
N ALA A 5 10.93 -18.45 -5.75
CA ALA A 5 9.52 -18.23 -5.96
C ALA A 5 9.22 -16.80 -5.50
N GLY A 6 8.92 -15.92 -6.43
CA GLY A 6 8.41 -14.57 -6.13
C GLY A 6 7.32 -14.68 -5.07
N ALA A 7 7.29 -13.73 -4.14
CA ALA A 7 6.31 -13.72 -3.07
C ALA A 7 4.91 -13.90 -3.68
N MET A 8 4.21 -14.96 -3.27
CA MET A 8 2.84 -15.18 -3.74
C MET A 8 1.91 -14.15 -3.14
N SER A 9 1.12 -13.52 -3.98
CA SER A 9 0.14 -12.52 -3.61
C SER A 9 -1.06 -12.58 -4.54
N LEU A 10 -2.17 -11.97 -4.15
CA LEU A 10 -3.33 -11.81 -5.04
C LEU A 10 -2.91 -11.21 -6.39
N THR A 11 -2.04 -10.21 -6.38
CA THR A 11 -1.56 -9.56 -7.61
C THR A 11 -0.78 -10.53 -8.50
N SER A 12 0.08 -11.38 -7.92
CA SER A 12 0.82 -12.39 -8.69
C SER A 12 -0.08 -13.49 -9.26
N GLU A 13 -1.11 -13.91 -8.50
CA GLU A 13 -2.13 -14.86 -8.99
C GLU A 13 -2.90 -14.29 -10.18
N LEU A 14 -3.35 -13.05 -10.10
CA LEU A 14 -4.07 -12.40 -11.20
C LEU A 14 -3.17 -12.10 -12.41
N ALA A 15 -1.86 -12.01 -12.24
CA ALA A 15 -0.91 -11.78 -13.32
C ALA A 15 -0.53 -13.08 -14.06
N ASP A 16 -0.63 -14.25 -13.42
CA ASP A 16 -0.39 -15.55 -14.08
C ASP A 16 -1.67 -16.04 -14.81
N PRO A 17 -1.68 -16.06 -16.15
CA PRO A 17 -2.85 -16.52 -16.90
C PRO A 17 -3.17 -18.02 -16.70
N ARG A 18 -2.27 -18.77 -16.07
CA ARG A 18 -2.49 -20.19 -15.72
C ARG A 18 -3.09 -20.37 -14.33
N SER A 19 -3.12 -19.33 -13.52
CA SER A 19 -3.76 -19.37 -12.20
C SER A 19 -5.26 -19.65 -12.34
N ALA A 20 -5.78 -20.53 -11.48
CA ALA A 20 -7.21 -20.82 -11.42
C ALA A 20 -8.04 -19.56 -11.19
N LEU A 21 -7.56 -18.65 -10.34
CA LEU A 21 -8.23 -17.39 -10.05
C LEU A 21 -8.27 -16.47 -11.28
N ALA A 22 -7.13 -16.31 -11.98
CA ALA A 22 -7.10 -15.46 -13.19
C ALA A 22 -7.99 -16.01 -14.31
N GLN A 23 -8.02 -17.34 -14.49
CA GLN A 23 -8.88 -17.99 -15.47
C GLN A 23 -10.36 -17.84 -15.12
N TRP A 24 -10.70 -18.02 -13.86
CA TRP A 24 -12.06 -17.81 -13.37
C TRP A 24 -12.50 -16.34 -13.56
N CYS A 25 -11.69 -15.36 -13.18
CA CYS A 25 -11.98 -13.96 -13.40
C CYS A 25 -12.24 -13.65 -14.88
N ALA A 26 -11.40 -14.18 -15.79
CA ALA A 26 -11.54 -13.96 -17.22
C ALA A 26 -12.83 -14.55 -17.81
N GLN A 27 -13.32 -15.65 -17.24
CA GLN A 27 -14.57 -16.31 -17.65
C GLN A 27 -15.81 -15.62 -17.09
N VAL A 28 -15.77 -15.22 -15.84
CA VAL A 28 -16.94 -14.73 -15.09
C VAL A 28 -17.16 -13.22 -15.30
N PHE A 29 -16.08 -12.45 -15.36
CA PHE A 29 -16.17 -10.99 -15.48
C PHE A 29 -16.25 -10.53 -16.95
N THR A 30 -17.36 -10.86 -17.60
CA THR A 30 -17.60 -10.59 -19.03
C THR A 30 -17.69 -9.09 -19.37
N GLY A 31 -18.03 -8.24 -18.40
CA GLY A 31 -18.13 -6.78 -18.54
C GLY A 31 -16.81 -6.04 -18.37
N THR A 32 -15.67 -6.75 -18.16
CA THR A 32 -14.35 -6.16 -17.89
C THR A 32 -13.95 -5.09 -18.90
N ALA A 33 -14.22 -5.30 -20.20
CA ALA A 33 -13.84 -4.34 -21.23
C ALA A 33 -14.58 -2.99 -21.08
N SER A 34 -15.88 -3.03 -20.81
CA SER A 34 -16.69 -1.82 -20.57
C SER A 34 -16.22 -1.05 -19.34
N MET A 35 -15.89 -1.76 -18.25
CA MET A 35 -15.36 -1.14 -17.04
C MET A 35 -13.96 -0.56 -17.26
N ALA A 36 -13.12 -1.23 -18.05
CA ALA A 36 -11.80 -0.72 -18.42
C ALA A 36 -11.89 0.56 -19.26
N ASP A 37 -12.89 0.68 -20.13
CA ASP A 37 -13.13 1.89 -20.92
C ASP A 37 -13.52 3.09 -20.04
N GLN A 38 -14.23 2.89 -18.93
CA GLN A 38 -14.50 3.95 -17.94
C GLN A 38 -13.20 4.47 -17.33
N VAL A 39 -12.30 3.57 -16.93
CA VAL A 39 -10.99 3.93 -16.35
C VAL A 39 -10.14 4.69 -17.39
N THR A 40 -10.10 4.21 -18.63
CA THR A 40 -9.36 4.86 -19.72
C THR A 40 -9.92 6.25 -20.00
N SER A 41 -11.24 6.39 -20.00
CA SER A 41 -11.92 7.67 -20.25
C SER A 41 -11.64 8.71 -19.18
N ALA A 42 -11.46 8.31 -17.91
CA ALA A 42 -11.14 9.20 -16.82
C ALA A 42 -9.77 9.90 -16.95
N VAL A 43 -8.88 9.39 -17.81
CA VAL A 43 -7.53 9.94 -18.03
C VAL A 43 -7.28 10.39 -19.47
N ARG A 44 -8.26 10.25 -20.38
CA ARG A 44 -8.09 10.46 -21.83
C ARG A 44 -7.42 11.79 -22.17
N ASP A 45 -7.84 12.87 -21.51
CA ASP A 45 -7.40 14.23 -21.78
C ASP A 45 -6.43 14.76 -20.71
N VAL A 46 -5.83 13.86 -19.92
CA VAL A 46 -4.94 14.21 -18.83
C VAL A 46 -3.52 13.80 -19.15
N ALA A 47 -2.63 14.77 -19.29
CA ALA A 47 -1.21 14.50 -19.45
C ALA A 47 -0.64 13.90 -18.15
N PRO A 48 -0.01 12.71 -18.20
CA PRO A 48 0.60 12.11 -17.03
C PRO A 48 1.91 12.81 -16.64
N VAL A 49 2.21 12.81 -15.35
CA VAL A 49 3.56 13.13 -14.86
C VAL A 49 4.54 12.12 -15.45
N ARG A 50 5.61 12.60 -16.06
CA ARG A 50 6.65 11.78 -16.68
C ARG A 50 7.98 11.94 -15.93
N PRO A 51 8.80 10.88 -15.85
CA PRO A 51 10.16 11.04 -15.36
C PRO A 51 10.96 11.93 -16.30
N GLU A 52 11.97 12.59 -15.78
CA GLU A 52 12.94 13.34 -16.59
C GLU A 52 13.94 12.38 -17.24
N GLY A 53 14.03 12.40 -18.57
CA GLY A 53 14.93 11.57 -19.35
C GLY A 53 14.58 10.07 -19.34
N ASP A 54 15.56 9.26 -19.76
CA ASP A 54 15.42 7.81 -19.74
C ASP A 54 15.67 7.25 -18.33
N VAL A 55 14.80 6.35 -17.89
CA VAL A 55 14.87 5.72 -16.56
C VAL A 55 14.98 4.20 -16.68
N PRO A 56 15.76 3.54 -15.80
CA PRO A 56 15.86 2.08 -15.78
C PRO A 56 14.53 1.44 -15.36
N LEU A 57 14.33 0.16 -15.70
CA LEU A 57 13.10 -0.58 -15.36
C LEU A 57 12.79 -0.56 -13.86
N ARG A 58 13.80 -0.68 -13.01
CA ARG A 58 13.63 -0.65 -11.54
C ARG A 58 13.00 0.66 -11.04
N HIS A 59 13.23 1.78 -11.73
CA HIS A 59 12.69 3.09 -11.36
C HIS A 59 11.15 3.07 -11.24
N TRP A 60 10.47 2.28 -12.08
CA TRP A 60 9.00 2.20 -12.06
C TRP A 60 8.44 1.55 -10.79
N ALA A 61 9.15 0.56 -10.25
CA ALA A 61 8.78 -0.04 -8.98
C ALA A 61 9.14 0.88 -7.80
N GLU A 62 10.35 1.44 -7.81
CA GLU A 62 10.83 2.33 -6.76
C GLU A 62 9.98 3.59 -6.62
N ILE A 63 9.63 4.27 -7.74
CA ILE A 63 8.76 5.46 -7.70
C ILE A 63 7.34 5.09 -7.23
N GLY A 64 6.88 3.89 -7.59
CA GLY A 64 5.58 3.36 -7.14
C GLY A 64 5.55 3.16 -5.64
N GLY A 65 6.55 2.49 -5.09
CA GLY A 65 6.68 2.29 -3.64
C GLY A 65 6.79 3.61 -2.88
N ALA A 66 7.67 4.52 -3.35
CA ALA A 66 7.86 5.82 -2.69
C ALA A 66 6.59 6.70 -2.73
N PHE A 67 5.85 6.67 -3.83
CA PHE A 67 4.57 7.35 -3.90
C PHE A 67 3.53 6.67 -3.00
N GLY A 68 3.49 5.34 -2.96
CA GLY A 68 2.64 4.57 -2.05
C GLY A 68 2.90 4.93 -0.58
N GLN A 69 4.19 5.00 -0.17
CA GLN A 69 4.56 5.44 1.18
C GLN A 69 4.09 6.88 1.45
N ARG A 70 4.24 7.80 0.49
CA ARG A 70 3.74 9.18 0.65
C ARG A 70 2.22 9.23 0.76
N MET A 71 1.50 8.37 0.05
CA MET A 71 0.04 8.24 0.16
C MET A 71 -0.38 7.63 1.51
N ALA A 72 0.38 6.66 2.01
CA ALA A 72 0.18 6.14 3.37
C ALA A 72 0.30 7.25 4.42
N ASP A 73 1.34 8.08 4.33
CA ASP A 73 1.55 9.23 5.22
C ASP A 73 0.43 10.29 5.10
N LEU A 74 -0.15 10.47 3.91
CA LEU A 74 -1.30 11.34 3.68
C LEU A 74 -2.54 10.83 4.41
N VAL A 75 -2.76 9.53 4.39
CA VAL A 75 -3.96 8.91 4.96
C VAL A 75 -3.86 8.79 6.48
N GLN A 76 -2.71 8.34 6.97
CA GLN A 76 -2.52 8.05 8.38
C GLN A 76 -1.03 8.02 8.74
N PRO A 77 -0.60 8.67 9.86
CA PRO A 77 0.76 8.49 10.36
C PRO A 77 0.91 7.07 10.95
N ALA A 78 1.28 6.12 10.10
CA ALA A 78 1.47 4.72 10.45
C ALA A 78 2.96 4.33 10.46
N PRO A 79 3.35 3.29 11.20
CA PRO A 79 4.70 2.74 11.12
C PRO A 79 5.00 2.27 9.69
N PRO A 80 6.22 2.49 9.17
CA PRO A 80 6.61 1.97 7.86
C PRO A 80 6.96 0.47 7.98
N TYR A 81 5.97 -0.39 8.21
CA TYR A 81 6.15 -1.81 8.54
C TYR A 81 7.02 -2.56 7.53
N ALA A 82 6.76 -2.42 6.25
CA ALA A 82 7.52 -3.11 5.21
C ALA A 82 9.01 -2.69 5.21
N ALA A 83 9.28 -1.41 5.47
CA ALA A 83 10.66 -0.93 5.63
C ALA A 83 11.32 -1.50 6.89
N LEU A 84 10.60 -1.53 8.03
CA LEU A 84 11.10 -2.14 9.27
C LEU A 84 11.41 -3.63 9.08
N LEU A 85 10.56 -4.37 8.37
CA LEU A 85 10.81 -5.77 8.01
C LEU A 85 12.04 -5.94 7.11
N GLY A 86 12.27 -5.03 6.18
CA GLY A 86 13.47 -5.02 5.37
C GLY A 86 14.73 -4.81 6.20
N LEU A 87 14.70 -3.88 7.14
CA LEU A 87 15.82 -3.63 8.07
C LEU A 87 16.09 -4.83 8.98
N LEU A 88 15.03 -5.52 9.45
CA LEU A 88 15.13 -6.78 10.19
C LEU A 88 15.80 -7.86 9.33
N ARG A 89 15.33 -8.03 8.09
CA ARG A 89 15.89 -9.01 7.17
C ARG A 89 17.35 -8.74 6.82
N ALA A 90 17.74 -7.48 6.69
CA ALA A 90 19.14 -7.08 6.52
C ALA A 90 19.99 -7.30 7.78
N GLY A 91 19.37 -7.55 8.91
CA GLY A 91 20.03 -7.67 10.19
C GLY A 91 20.57 -6.32 10.71
N TRP A 92 19.97 -5.20 10.36
CA TRP A 92 20.39 -3.87 10.80
C TRP A 92 19.67 -3.35 12.03
N ILE A 93 18.56 -3.98 12.40
CA ILE A 93 17.80 -3.68 13.61
C ILE A 93 17.36 -4.98 14.28
N SER A 94 17.04 -4.90 15.57
CA SER A 94 16.48 -6.02 16.32
C SER A 94 14.93 -6.01 16.29
N PRO A 95 14.27 -7.18 16.49
CA PRO A 95 12.82 -7.24 16.59
C PRO A 95 12.25 -6.35 17.69
N ALA A 96 12.88 -6.36 18.87
CA ALA A 96 12.45 -5.55 20.00
C ALA A 96 12.49 -4.05 19.68
N TRP A 97 13.54 -3.60 18.99
CA TRP A 97 13.66 -2.22 18.53
C TRP A 97 12.57 -1.86 17.50
N ALA A 98 12.32 -2.75 16.53
CA ALA A 98 11.29 -2.53 15.52
C ALA A 98 9.90 -2.35 16.15
N HIS A 99 9.53 -3.19 17.12
CA HIS A 99 8.29 -3.07 17.88
C HIS A 99 8.23 -1.77 18.68
N ASP A 100 9.32 -1.38 19.36
CA ASP A 100 9.39 -0.12 20.08
C ASP A 100 9.17 1.07 19.13
N GLN A 101 9.83 1.09 17.98
CA GLN A 101 9.65 2.16 17.01
C GLN A 101 8.22 2.21 16.43
N ALA A 102 7.62 1.07 16.15
CA ALA A 102 6.23 1.01 15.68
C ALA A 102 5.26 1.58 16.72
N ALA A 103 5.50 1.34 18.01
CA ALA A 103 4.66 1.85 19.11
C ALA A 103 4.68 3.39 19.26
N HIS A 104 5.61 4.09 18.61
CA HIS A 104 5.65 5.55 18.63
C HIS A 104 4.66 6.20 17.66
N TYR A 105 4.01 5.44 16.77
CA TYR A 105 3.05 5.98 15.82
C TYR A 105 1.63 5.97 16.39
N PRO A 106 0.84 7.04 16.17
CA PRO A 106 -0.53 7.14 16.70
C PRO A 106 -1.44 6.01 16.25
N SER A 107 -1.33 5.60 15.00
CA SER A 107 -2.16 4.54 14.42
C SER A 107 -1.95 3.20 15.09
N HIS A 108 -0.73 2.87 15.47
CA HIS A 108 -0.42 1.64 16.17
C HIS A 108 -1.13 1.54 17.54
N ARG A 109 -1.31 2.67 18.22
CA ARG A 109 -1.97 2.74 19.53
C ARG A 109 -3.47 2.97 19.46
N GLY A 110 -3.93 3.70 18.45
CA GLY A 110 -5.29 4.23 18.38
C GLY A 110 -6.32 3.33 17.72
N LEU A 111 -5.91 2.23 17.07
CA LEU A 111 -6.87 1.32 16.44
C LEU A 111 -7.53 0.41 17.46
N PRO A 112 -8.85 0.16 17.35
CA PRO A 112 -9.54 -0.85 18.13
C PRO A 112 -8.87 -2.22 18.00
N PRO A 113 -8.90 -3.09 19.02
CA PRO A 113 -8.24 -4.39 19.00
C PRO A 113 -8.59 -5.24 17.77
N GLU A 114 -9.85 -5.29 17.40
CA GLU A 114 -10.37 -6.04 16.26
C GLU A 114 -9.80 -5.51 14.92
N HIS A 115 -9.62 -4.21 14.80
CA HIS A 115 -9.02 -3.59 13.61
C HIS A 115 -7.50 -3.75 13.59
N ARG A 116 -6.84 -3.68 14.78
CA ARG A 116 -5.41 -3.93 14.88
C ARG A 116 -5.04 -5.34 14.49
N VAL A 117 -5.84 -6.32 14.89
CA VAL A 117 -5.60 -7.74 14.55
C VAL A 117 -5.41 -7.92 13.05
N ARG A 118 -6.13 -7.20 12.21
CA ARG A 118 -5.97 -7.29 10.75
C ARG A 118 -5.14 -6.19 10.10
N ALA A 119 -5.20 -4.98 10.63
CA ALA A 119 -4.54 -3.83 10.00
C ALA A 119 -3.09 -3.66 10.43
N LEU A 120 -2.79 -3.88 11.71
CA LEU A 120 -1.51 -3.58 12.32
C LEU A 120 -0.94 -4.72 13.16
N ASP A 121 -1.81 -5.46 13.86
CA ASP A 121 -1.43 -6.55 14.74
C ASP A 121 -2.15 -7.82 14.28
N PHE A 122 -1.42 -8.89 14.04
CA PHE A 122 -1.99 -10.14 13.59
C PHE A 122 -2.34 -11.12 14.72
N ARG A 123 -1.86 -10.84 15.90
CA ARG A 123 -2.11 -11.69 17.07
C ARG A 123 -2.65 -10.86 18.22
N PRO A 124 -3.67 -11.36 18.96
CA PRO A 124 -4.23 -10.66 20.12
C PRO A 124 -3.21 -10.30 21.20
N ALA A 125 -2.07 -10.95 21.20
CA ALA A 125 -1.00 -10.80 22.20
C ALA A 125 0.08 -9.79 21.81
N ALA A 126 -0.23 -8.79 21.00
CA ALA A 126 0.65 -7.65 20.73
C ALA A 126 1.86 -7.93 19.85
N THR A 127 1.74 -8.83 18.92
CA THR A 127 2.87 -9.04 18.01
C THR A 127 2.58 -8.44 16.68
N GLY A 128 1.73 -8.19 16.07
CA GLY A 128 1.46 -7.36 14.91
C GLY A 128 2.04 -7.85 13.62
N TRP A 129 1.98 -6.97 12.67
CA TRP A 129 2.44 -7.16 11.30
C TRP A 129 3.88 -7.66 11.24
N LEU A 130 4.72 -7.16 12.16
CA LEU A 130 6.13 -7.53 12.26
C LEU A 130 6.34 -9.02 12.56
N ASP A 131 5.45 -9.67 13.31
CA ASP A 131 5.64 -11.06 13.69
C ASP A 131 5.30 -12.05 12.58
N LEU A 132 4.33 -11.74 11.74
CA LEU A 132 3.93 -12.63 10.65
C LEU A 132 4.94 -12.70 9.52
N ALA A 133 5.61 -11.59 9.29
CA ALA A 133 6.54 -11.45 8.21
C ALA A 133 8.00 -11.62 8.66
N MET A 134 8.24 -11.91 9.96
CA MET A 134 9.58 -12.18 10.48
C MET A 134 10.20 -13.35 9.72
N PRO A 135 11.41 -13.16 9.17
CA PRO A 135 12.17 -14.28 8.65
C PRO A 135 12.42 -15.28 9.78
N SER A 136 12.21 -16.54 9.51
CA SER A 136 12.41 -17.63 10.47
C SER A 136 13.85 -17.75 11.00
N ASP A 137 14.77 -17.01 10.43
CA ASP A 137 16.17 -17.01 10.79
C ASP A 137 16.77 -15.59 10.61
N PRO A 138 16.67 -14.70 11.63
CA PRO A 138 17.33 -13.40 11.57
C PRO A 138 18.85 -13.64 11.59
N ALA A 139 19.53 -13.17 10.55
CA ALA A 139 20.99 -13.22 10.51
C ALA A 139 21.58 -12.48 11.72
N PRO A 140 22.43 -13.13 12.54
CA PRO A 140 23.02 -12.48 13.71
C PRO A 140 24.10 -11.49 13.26
N ARG A 141 23.78 -10.22 13.21
CA ARG A 141 24.76 -9.13 13.05
C ARG A 141 24.58 -8.14 14.20
N GLY A 142 25.68 -7.57 14.67
CA GLY A 142 25.64 -6.58 15.75
C GLY A 142 24.93 -5.29 15.33
N HIS A 143 23.84 -4.94 15.99
CA HIS A 143 22.87 -3.95 15.51
C HIS A 143 22.90 -2.60 16.22
N ALA A 144 23.50 -2.52 17.40
CA ALA A 144 23.40 -1.35 18.28
C ALA A 144 23.79 -0.01 17.63
N GLY A 145 24.69 -0.02 16.65
CA GLY A 145 25.12 1.19 15.97
C GLY A 145 24.14 1.67 14.90
N THR A 146 23.52 0.76 14.18
CA THR A 146 22.60 1.09 13.08
C THR A 146 21.24 1.53 13.59
N GLU A 147 20.75 0.94 14.69
CA GLU A 147 19.48 1.30 15.33
C GLU A 147 19.39 2.78 15.70
N HIS A 148 20.48 3.38 16.18
CA HIS A 148 20.49 4.81 16.51
C HIS A 148 20.26 5.69 15.28
N THR A 149 20.91 5.40 14.15
CA THR A 149 20.68 6.14 12.91
C THR A 149 19.24 6.04 12.42
N TRP A 150 18.67 4.85 12.48
CA TRP A 150 17.26 4.64 12.07
C TRP A 150 16.28 5.29 13.04
N ALA A 151 16.56 5.27 14.36
CA ALA A 151 15.73 5.97 15.35
C ALA A 151 15.68 7.49 15.08
N ASP A 152 16.85 8.12 14.89
CA ASP A 152 16.94 9.56 14.57
C ASP A 152 16.23 9.89 13.24
N LEU A 153 16.35 9.04 12.21
CA LEU A 153 15.64 9.20 10.95
C LEU A 153 14.11 9.16 11.15
N LEU A 154 13.60 8.12 11.81
CA LEU A 154 12.16 7.93 12.00
C LEU A 154 11.55 9.03 12.89
N GLU A 155 12.24 9.43 13.96
CA GLU A 155 11.81 10.53 14.83
C GLU A 155 11.69 11.84 14.06
N ARG A 156 12.74 12.21 13.32
CA ARG A 156 12.72 13.43 12.49
C ARG A 156 11.68 13.37 11.39
N SER A 157 11.46 12.21 10.79
CA SER A 157 10.42 12.04 9.77
C SER A 157 9.02 12.26 10.34
N ARG A 158 8.72 11.69 11.52
CA ARG A 158 7.45 11.93 12.22
C ARG A 158 7.25 13.41 12.56
N ALA A 159 8.26 14.05 13.14
CA ALA A 159 8.19 15.47 13.47
C ALA A 159 8.01 16.36 12.23
N TYR A 160 8.68 16.02 11.14
CA TYR A 160 8.59 16.74 9.88
C TYR A 160 7.20 16.59 9.23
N LEU A 161 6.65 15.37 9.21
CA LEU A 161 5.28 15.10 8.76
C LEU A 161 4.27 15.88 9.58
N ALA A 162 4.35 15.80 10.90
CA ALA A 162 3.42 16.51 11.79
C ALA A 162 3.42 18.02 11.58
N THR A 163 4.58 18.59 11.23
CA THR A 163 4.74 20.04 11.03
C THR A 163 4.31 20.49 9.64
N HIS A 164 4.65 19.74 8.59
CA HIS A 164 4.56 20.21 7.21
C HIS A 164 3.46 19.57 6.40
N ALA A 165 3.07 18.34 6.72
CA ALA A 165 2.07 17.59 5.98
C ALA A 165 1.29 16.64 6.91
N PRO A 166 0.59 17.16 7.92
CA PRO A 166 -0.23 16.34 8.80
C PRO A 166 -1.27 15.57 7.98
N ALA A 167 -1.79 14.48 8.55
CA ALA A 167 -2.75 13.60 7.88
C ALA A 167 -3.85 14.39 7.14
N GLY A 168 -4.21 13.93 5.96
CA GLY A 168 -5.21 14.57 5.11
C GLY A 168 -4.73 15.84 4.41
N THR A 169 -3.42 16.16 4.45
CA THR A 169 -2.86 17.35 3.79
C THR A 169 -1.65 17.02 2.92
N LEU A 170 -1.49 17.78 1.84
CA LEU A 170 -0.27 17.86 1.04
C LEU A 170 0.43 19.18 1.33
N SER A 171 1.74 19.19 1.30
CA SER A 171 2.54 20.36 1.55
C SER A 171 2.88 21.12 0.27
N ARG A 172 3.67 22.20 0.41
CA ARG A 172 4.27 22.90 -0.73
C ARG A 172 5.49 22.12 -1.23
N SER A 173 5.95 22.43 -2.44
CA SER A 173 7.06 21.73 -3.12
C SER A 173 8.32 21.54 -2.27
N GLY A 174 8.72 22.54 -1.49
CA GLY A 174 9.93 22.42 -0.65
C GLY A 174 9.82 21.34 0.44
N PRO A 175 8.83 21.38 1.33
CA PRO A 175 8.58 20.30 2.28
C PRO A 175 8.25 18.97 1.61
N GLU A 176 7.49 18.93 0.51
CA GLU A 176 7.23 17.68 -0.23
C GLU A 176 8.54 17.04 -0.74
N ALA A 177 9.52 17.82 -1.17
CA ALA A 177 10.85 17.29 -1.53
C ALA A 177 11.56 16.62 -0.33
N GLY A 178 11.36 17.17 0.87
CA GLY A 178 11.86 16.54 2.10
C GLY A 178 11.19 15.20 2.39
N LEU A 179 9.87 15.11 2.24
CA LEU A 179 9.08 13.88 2.41
C LEU A 179 9.41 12.85 1.33
N ALA A 180 9.54 13.29 0.07
CA ALA A 180 9.92 12.44 -1.05
C ALA A 180 11.24 11.69 -0.82
N ARG A 181 12.26 12.37 -0.28
CA ARG A 181 13.54 11.72 0.07
C ARG A 181 13.39 10.66 1.14
N THR A 182 12.53 10.91 2.13
CA THR A 182 12.27 9.94 3.19
C THR A 182 11.48 8.74 2.64
N ALA A 183 10.42 8.99 1.88
CA ALA A 183 9.62 7.95 1.26
C ALA A 183 10.47 7.06 0.32
N TRP A 184 11.36 7.65 -0.46
CA TRP A 184 12.30 6.91 -1.30
C TRP A 184 13.22 6.00 -0.49
N LEU A 185 13.80 6.51 0.59
CA LEU A 185 14.65 5.72 1.47
C LEU A 185 13.91 4.55 2.11
N LEU A 186 12.68 4.79 2.58
CA LEU A 186 11.83 3.72 3.15
C LEU A 186 11.50 2.65 2.10
N THR A 187 11.29 3.04 0.85
CA THR A 187 11.08 2.10 -0.26
C THR A 187 12.32 1.22 -0.52
N LEU A 188 13.54 1.77 -0.46
CA LEU A 188 14.76 0.95 -0.56
C LEU A 188 14.85 -0.09 0.57
N CYS A 189 14.37 0.26 1.77
CA CYS A 189 14.30 -0.68 2.88
C CYS A 189 13.19 -1.73 2.66
N GLU A 190 12.03 -1.33 2.14
CA GLU A 190 10.95 -2.24 1.77
C GLU A 190 11.38 -3.24 0.69
N ASP A 191 12.16 -2.81 -0.30
CA ASP A 191 12.68 -3.70 -1.34
C ASP A 191 13.51 -4.84 -0.76
N ILE A 192 14.25 -4.61 0.33
CA ILE A 192 14.97 -5.67 1.03
C ILE A 192 14.00 -6.72 1.58
N TYR A 193 12.88 -6.29 2.14
CA TYR A 193 11.83 -7.20 2.61
C TYR A 193 11.25 -8.02 1.46
N ARG A 194 10.93 -7.39 0.35
CA ARG A 194 10.27 -8.04 -0.80
C ARG A 194 11.21 -8.96 -1.58
N THR A 195 12.44 -8.54 -1.81
CA THR A 195 13.37 -9.23 -2.71
C THR A 195 14.52 -9.97 -1.99
N GLY A 196 14.84 -9.58 -0.78
CA GLY A 196 16.03 -10.02 -0.04
C GLY A 196 17.33 -9.34 -0.50
N LEU A 197 17.26 -8.41 -1.45
CA LEU A 197 18.43 -7.74 -1.99
C LEU A 197 18.56 -6.34 -1.35
N VAL A 198 19.77 -6.04 -0.91
CA VAL A 198 20.13 -4.71 -0.39
C VAL A 198 20.65 -3.86 -1.55
N ASP A 199 20.18 -2.63 -1.69
CA ASP A 199 20.74 -1.68 -2.66
C ASP A 199 22.21 -1.41 -2.33
N ASP A 200 23.09 -1.53 -3.33
CA ASP A 200 24.55 -1.41 -3.16
C ASP A 200 24.98 -0.04 -2.59
N ARG A 201 24.24 1.03 -2.88
CA ARG A 201 24.54 2.38 -2.36
C ARG A 201 24.21 2.45 -0.87
N LEU A 202 23.09 1.85 -0.47
CA LEU A 202 22.65 1.76 0.91
C LEU A 202 23.62 0.87 1.71
N ALA A 203 24.00 -0.30 1.20
CA ALA A 203 24.95 -1.21 1.82
C ALA A 203 26.29 -0.52 2.11
N ARG A 204 26.86 0.14 1.10
CA ARG A 204 28.15 0.86 1.24
C ARG A 204 28.14 1.95 2.29
N LEU A 205 27.00 2.60 2.55
CA LEU A 205 26.93 3.60 3.62
C LEU A 205 27.10 2.96 4.99
N PHE A 206 26.55 1.77 5.22
CA PHE A 206 26.67 1.06 6.49
C PHE A 206 27.99 0.28 6.63
N ASP A 207 28.57 -0.19 5.53
CA ASP A 207 29.90 -0.82 5.55
C ASP A 207 31.01 0.17 5.99
N ASN A 208 30.82 1.46 5.72
CA ASN A 208 31.74 2.53 6.12
C ASN A 208 31.46 3.10 7.52
N GLY A 209 30.58 2.51 8.29
CA GLY A 209 30.24 2.92 9.65
C GLY A 209 28.78 3.37 9.79
N GLN A 210 28.53 4.33 10.68
CA GLN A 210 27.18 4.87 10.89
C GLN A 210 26.94 6.07 9.95
N PRO A 211 26.07 5.95 8.94
CA PRO A 211 25.82 7.07 8.04
C PRO A 211 25.05 8.18 8.74
N ALA A 212 25.39 9.42 8.44
CA ALA A 212 24.56 10.56 8.82
C ALA A 212 23.25 10.55 8.02
N ILE A 213 22.16 11.07 8.59
CA ILE A 213 20.85 11.16 7.93
C ILE A 213 20.92 11.84 6.57
N ARG A 214 21.76 12.88 6.43
CA ARG A 214 21.97 13.55 5.13
C ARG A 214 22.49 12.61 4.04
N GLN A 215 23.30 11.62 4.39
CA GLN A 215 23.86 10.64 3.44
C GLN A 215 22.75 9.64 3.03
N LEU A 216 21.95 9.17 3.98
CA LEU A 216 20.80 8.31 3.70
C LEU A 216 19.79 9.02 2.78
N ARG A 217 19.41 10.26 3.10
CA ARG A 217 18.49 11.05 2.28
C ARG A 217 19.07 11.40 0.91
N GLY A 218 20.38 11.45 0.77
CA GLY A 218 21.08 11.66 -0.50
C GLY A 218 21.05 10.45 -1.44
N LEU A 219 20.52 9.30 -1.02
CA LEU A 219 20.28 8.15 -1.90
C LEU A 219 19.16 8.41 -2.91
N ALA A 220 18.21 9.28 -2.57
CA ALA A 220 17.19 9.76 -3.51
C ALA A 220 17.81 10.82 -4.45
N GLU A 221 17.87 10.51 -5.74
CA GLU A 221 18.35 11.45 -6.76
C GLU A 221 17.37 12.61 -6.95
N GLU A 222 17.87 13.81 -7.33
CA GLU A 222 17.01 14.99 -7.50
C GLU A 222 15.87 14.77 -8.50
N ARG A 223 16.13 14.05 -9.61
CA ARG A 223 15.08 13.73 -10.59
C ARG A 223 13.97 12.87 -10.00
N GLN A 224 14.29 11.95 -9.07
CA GLN A 224 13.31 11.09 -8.38
C GLN A 224 12.49 11.92 -7.40
N VAL A 225 13.14 12.82 -6.67
CA VAL A 225 12.49 13.77 -5.77
C VAL A 225 11.55 14.70 -6.53
N THR A 226 12.00 15.27 -7.64
CA THR A 226 11.20 16.15 -8.50
C THR A 226 9.98 15.42 -9.03
N GLU A 227 10.13 14.18 -9.46
CA GLU A 227 9.02 13.37 -9.97
C GLU A 227 7.98 13.08 -8.86
N LEU A 228 8.42 12.70 -7.65
CA LEU A 228 7.51 12.47 -6.52
C LEU A 228 6.74 13.74 -6.13
N VAL A 229 7.42 14.89 -6.10
CA VAL A 229 6.77 16.18 -5.85
C VAL A 229 5.74 16.47 -6.94
N ALA A 230 6.08 16.27 -8.20
CA ALA A 230 5.13 16.49 -9.31
C ALA A 230 3.90 15.56 -9.22
N LEU A 231 4.06 14.32 -8.72
CA LEU A 231 2.91 13.43 -8.47
C LEU A 231 1.98 13.98 -7.40
N THR A 232 2.51 14.51 -6.30
CA THR A 232 1.69 15.10 -5.24
C THR A 232 1.04 16.42 -5.68
N GLU A 233 1.75 17.26 -6.42
CA GLU A 233 1.20 18.47 -7.04
C GLU A 233 0.07 18.14 -8.01
N LYS A 234 0.21 17.06 -8.78
CA LYS A 234 -0.83 16.59 -9.70
C LYS A 234 -2.12 16.22 -9.01
N LEU A 235 -2.05 15.59 -7.83
CA LEU A 235 -3.24 15.30 -7.02
C LEU A 235 -3.95 16.60 -6.58
N HIS A 236 -3.17 17.61 -6.23
CA HIS A 236 -3.71 18.90 -5.81
C HIS A 236 -4.37 19.64 -6.98
N GLU A 237 -3.66 19.76 -8.10
CA GLU A 237 -4.14 20.41 -9.33
C GLU A 237 -5.45 19.81 -9.84
N ARG A 238 -5.59 18.50 -9.74
CA ARG A 238 -6.76 17.75 -10.22
C ARG A 238 -7.92 17.71 -9.20
N GLY A 239 -7.74 18.26 -8.02
CA GLY A 239 -8.74 18.19 -6.96
C GLY A 239 -8.89 16.79 -6.35
N THR A 240 -7.96 15.88 -6.62
CA THR A 240 -8.02 14.48 -6.15
C THR A 240 -7.88 14.41 -4.64
N LEU A 241 -7.06 15.27 -4.04
CA LEU A 241 -6.97 15.37 -2.59
C LEU A 241 -8.36 15.67 -1.97
N TRP A 242 -9.11 16.60 -2.57
CA TRP A 242 -10.47 16.91 -2.13
C TRP A 242 -11.39 15.69 -2.26
N GLN A 243 -11.33 14.96 -3.36
CA GLN A 243 -12.11 13.73 -3.56
C GLN A 243 -11.79 12.66 -2.51
N LEU A 244 -10.50 12.42 -2.23
CA LEU A 244 -10.06 11.50 -1.17
C LEU A 244 -10.62 11.91 0.19
N ARG A 245 -10.59 13.19 0.52
CA ARG A 245 -11.17 13.71 1.77
C ARG A 245 -12.69 13.53 1.82
N GLN A 246 -13.40 13.74 0.71
CA GLN A 246 -14.86 13.51 0.64
C GLN A 246 -15.19 12.03 0.87
N LEU A 247 -14.45 11.11 0.25
CA LEU A 247 -14.62 9.66 0.47
C LEU A 247 -14.32 9.25 1.92
N ALA A 248 -13.41 9.95 2.58
CA ALA A 248 -13.07 9.75 3.99
C ALA A 248 -14.08 10.38 4.97
N GLY A 249 -15.19 10.96 4.49
CA GLY A 249 -16.15 11.66 5.36
C GLY A 249 -15.72 13.08 5.74
N ASN A 250 -14.72 13.63 5.06
CA ASN A 250 -14.21 14.99 5.24
C ASN A 250 -13.76 15.31 6.69
N PRO A 251 -12.87 14.50 7.28
CA PRO A 251 -12.40 14.70 8.65
C PRO A 251 -11.71 16.07 8.80
N ALA A 252 -11.61 16.55 10.04
CA ALA A 252 -10.91 17.81 10.35
C ALA A 252 -9.44 17.75 9.88
N ALA A 253 -8.85 18.92 9.65
CA ALA A 253 -7.44 19.01 9.26
C ALA A 253 -6.53 18.34 10.32
N GLY A 254 -5.60 17.53 9.88
CA GLY A 254 -4.69 16.77 10.76
C GLY A 254 -5.27 15.47 11.33
N GLN A 255 -6.55 15.19 11.07
CA GLN A 255 -7.13 13.89 11.40
C GLN A 255 -6.87 12.88 10.29
N PRO A 256 -6.65 11.60 10.61
CA PRO A 256 -6.50 10.54 9.61
C PRO A 256 -7.68 10.49 8.64
N LEU A 257 -7.39 10.18 7.38
CA LEU A 257 -8.41 9.92 6.37
C LEU A 257 -8.94 8.47 6.44
N GLY A 258 -8.24 7.60 7.15
CA GLY A 258 -8.55 6.19 7.25
C GLY A 258 -7.33 5.36 7.68
N ILE A 259 -7.14 4.20 7.08
CA ILE A 259 -6.05 3.27 7.38
C ILE A 259 -5.11 3.16 6.16
N ALA A 260 -3.81 3.26 6.42
CA ALA A 260 -2.77 2.94 5.45
C ALA A 260 -2.49 1.42 5.46
N ALA A 261 -2.29 0.84 4.29
CA ALA A 261 -1.92 -0.56 4.10
C ALA A 261 -2.82 -1.56 4.88
N PRO A 262 -4.16 -1.56 4.66
CA PRO A 262 -5.04 -2.51 5.34
C PRO A 262 -4.71 -3.94 4.89
N VAL A 263 -4.58 -4.86 5.85
CA VAL A 263 -4.31 -6.27 5.59
C VAL A 263 -5.63 -7.02 5.43
N ILE A 264 -5.94 -7.42 4.22
CA ILE A 264 -7.17 -8.17 3.90
C ILE A 264 -6.97 -9.66 4.17
N VAL A 265 -5.92 -10.24 3.57
CA VAL A 265 -5.51 -11.62 3.83
C VAL A 265 -4.04 -11.63 4.22
N PRO A 266 -3.71 -12.04 5.45
CA PRO A 266 -2.35 -12.01 5.97
C PRO A 266 -1.31 -12.65 5.06
N GLY A 267 -0.26 -11.87 4.71
CA GLY A 267 0.86 -12.35 3.89
C GLY A 267 0.52 -12.64 2.42
N TRP A 268 -0.69 -12.26 1.95
CA TRP A 268 -1.13 -12.54 0.61
C TRP A 268 -1.89 -11.40 -0.10
N ALA A 269 -2.73 -10.66 0.62
CA ALA A 269 -3.51 -9.56 0.05
C ALA A 269 -3.54 -8.35 0.98
N ASP A 270 -2.81 -7.31 0.61
CA ASP A 270 -2.75 -6.03 1.30
C ASP A 270 -3.30 -4.94 0.38
N GLY A 271 -4.19 -4.10 0.90
CA GLY A 271 -4.66 -2.91 0.20
C GLY A 271 -3.69 -1.73 0.38
N ASP A 272 -3.72 -0.74 -0.52
CA ASP A 272 -2.88 0.44 -0.39
C ASP A 272 -3.42 1.41 0.67
N ILE A 273 -4.66 1.85 0.52
CA ILE A 273 -5.32 2.79 1.45
C ILE A 273 -6.81 2.47 1.60
N LEU A 274 -7.31 2.61 2.82
CA LEU A 274 -8.72 2.50 3.16
C LEU A 274 -9.20 3.84 3.72
N LEU A 275 -10.13 4.49 3.06
CA LEU A 275 -10.68 5.78 3.45
C LEU A 275 -12.00 5.60 4.23
N GLY A 276 -12.19 6.42 5.25
CA GLY A 276 -13.39 6.41 6.09
C GLY A 276 -13.04 6.27 7.57
N ALA A 277 -13.94 6.73 8.42
CA ALA A 277 -13.74 6.66 9.86
C ALA A 277 -13.98 5.23 10.36
N ILE A 278 -12.94 4.65 10.94
CA ILE A 278 -13.07 3.55 11.86
C ILE A 278 -12.90 4.17 13.24
N ALA A 279 -13.96 4.78 13.75
CA ALA A 279 -13.91 5.41 15.06
C ALA A 279 -14.22 4.37 16.15
N PRO A 280 -13.39 4.27 17.20
CA PRO A 280 -13.62 3.34 18.31
C PRO A 280 -14.95 3.56 19.04
N ASP A 281 -15.45 4.79 19.05
CA ASP A 281 -16.55 5.19 19.92
C ASP A 281 -17.84 5.62 19.21
N THR A 282 -17.88 5.74 17.90
CA THR A 282 -19.03 6.32 17.16
C THR A 282 -19.80 5.33 16.32
N GLY A 283 -19.43 4.05 16.34
CA GLY A 283 -19.99 3.09 15.39
C GLY A 283 -19.45 3.32 13.98
N ILE A 284 -19.61 2.32 13.13
CA ILE A 284 -19.24 2.41 11.72
C ILE A 284 -20.18 3.40 11.07
N ASP A 285 -19.62 4.40 10.35
CA ASP A 285 -20.45 5.25 9.49
C ASP A 285 -21.23 4.31 8.54
N GLU A 286 -22.58 4.44 8.51
CA GLU A 286 -23.45 3.63 7.64
C GLU A 286 -23.03 3.69 6.17
N ARG A 287 -22.26 4.74 5.79
CA ARG A 287 -21.69 4.89 4.45
C ARG A 287 -20.58 3.88 4.14
N GLY A 288 -20.03 3.20 5.16
CA GLY A 288 -18.91 2.28 5.02
C GLY A 288 -17.63 2.97 4.59
N THR A 289 -16.61 2.16 4.31
CA THR A 289 -15.29 2.61 3.89
C THR A 289 -15.08 2.48 2.38
N THR A 290 -14.03 3.15 1.88
CA THR A 290 -13.61 3.08 0.48
C THR A 290 -12.19 2.55 0.39
N LEU A 291 -11.99 1.40 -0.22
CA LEU A 291 -10.67 0.85 -0.52
C LEU A 291 -10.16 1.44 -1.84
N ILE A 292 -8.99 2.06 -1.80
CA ILE A 292 -8.33 2.65 -2.97
C ILE A 292 -7.03 1.91 -3.24
N ASP A 293 -6.86 1.47 -4.48
CA ASP A 293 -5.64 0.89 -4.99
C ASP A 293 -4.89 1.93 -5.85
N VAL A 294 -3.59 2.12 -5.60
CA VAL A 294 -2.78 3.19 -6.18
C VAL A 294 -1.99 2.68 -7.37
N LYS A 295 -2.22 3.25 -8.54
CA LYS A 295 -1.57 2.86 -9.80
C LYS A 295 -0.67 3.97 -10.35
N PRO A 296 0.65 3.95 -10.09
CA PRO A 296 1.60 4.96 -10.57
C PRO A 296 2.07 4.68 -12.01
N VAL A 297 1.13 4.46 -12.92
CA VAL A 297 1.38 4.05 -14.31
C VAL A 297 1.27 5.20 -15.29
N LEU A 298 2.12 5.22 -16.34
CA LEU A 298 2.07 6.20 -17.42
C LEU A 298 0.93 5.94 -18.41
N ALA A 299 0.74 4.67 -18.76
CA ALA A 299 -0.22 4.30 -19.79
C ALA A 299 -1.41 3.55 -19.18
N VAL A 300 -2.60 4.08 -19.43
CA VAL A 300 -3.89 3.49 -19.03
C VAL A 300 -4.66 3.20 -20.35
N ARG A 301 -4.19 2.18 -21.10
CA ARG A 301 -4.70 1.85 -22.44
C ARG A 301 -4.92 0.36 -22.67
N ASP A 302 -4.29 -0.49 -21.88
CA ASP A 302 -4.38 -1.94 -22.03
C ASP A 302 -5.59 -2.46 -21.23
N PRO A 303 -6.69 -2.87 -21.89
CA PRO A 303 -7.89 -3.33 -21.19
C PRO A 303 -7.65 -4.56 -20.34
N ALA A 304 -6.73 -5.45 -20.74
CA ALA A 304 -6.42 -6.64 -19.96
C ALA A 304 -5.68 -6.29 -18.66
N LYS A 305 -4.77 -5.31 -18.72
CA LYS A 305 -4.08 -4.82 -17.52
C LYS A 305 -5.04 -4.07 -16.59
N ILE A 306 -5.88 -3.22 -17.14
CA ILE A 306 -6.91 -2.49 -16.37
C ILE A 306 -7.91 -3.49 -15.77
N GLY A 307 -8.32 -4.50 -16.52
CA GLY A 307 -9.20 -5.56 -16.03
C GLY A 307 -8.64 -6.23 -14.78
N ARG A 308 -7.36 -6.59 -14.77
CA ARG A 308 -6.73 -7.17 -13.57
C ARG A 308 -6.76 -6.23 -12.35
N TRP A 309 -6.63 -4.93 -12.53
CA TRP A 309 -6.78 -3.97 -11.42
C TRP A 309 -8.21 -3.93 -10.88
N LEU A 310 -9.21 -3.97 -11.77
CA LEU A 310 -10.61 -4.00 -11.40
C LEU A 310 -10.97 -5.30 -10.67
N TRP A 311 -10.46 -6.44 -11.13
CA TRP A 311 -10.62 -7.72 -10.45
C TRP A 311 -9.95 -7.71 -9.06
N GLN A 312 -8.71 -7.21 -8.99
CA GLN A 312 -7.96 -7.10 -7.74
C GLN A 312 -8.75 -6.34 -6.68
N ILE A 313 -9.25 -5.14 -7.04
CA ILE A 313 -9.90 -4.28 -6.05
C ILE A 313 -11.28 -4.81 -5.62
N LEU A 314 -12.01 -5.49 -6.53
CA LEU A 314 -13.26 -6.17 -6.16
C LEU A 314 -12.97 -7.37 -5.25
N LEU A 315 -11.97 -8.17 -5.58
CA LEU A 315 -11.56 -9.32 -4.78
C LEU A 315 -11.10 -8.89 -3.38
N TYR A 316 -10.38 -7.79 -3.22
CA TYR A 316 -10.07 -7.27 -1.89
C TYR A 316 -11.33 -7.05 -1.03
N ALA A 317 -12.38 -6.44 -1.60
CA ALA A 317 -13.62 -6.24 -0.87
C ALA A 317 -14.35 -7.55 -0.55
N TRP A 318 -14.30 -8.54 -1.45
CA TRP A 318 -14.94 -9.84 -1.24
C TRP A 318 -14.18 -10.73 -0.25
N LEU A 319 -12.86 -10.54 -0.14
CA LEU A 319 -11.99 -11.31 0.76
C LEU A 319 -11.98 -10.78 2.20
N ASP A 320 -12.57 -9.63 2.47
CA ASP A 320 -12.90 -9.18 3.83
C ASP A 320 -14.15 -9.91 4.34
N THR A 321 -14.02 -11.25 4.51
CA THR A 321 -15.14 -12.17 4.81
C THR A 321 -15.83 -11.86 6.13
N GLY A 322 -15.11 -11.34 7.11
CA GLY A 322 -15.66 -10.91 8.40
C GLY A 322 -16.23 -9.49 8.39
N ASP A 323 -16.29 -8.84 7.22
CA ASP A 323 -16.71 -7.43 7.07
C ASP A 323 -16.01 -6.49 8.07
N LEU A 324 -14.72 -6.77 8.37
CA LEU A 324 -13.97 -6.03 9.38
C LEU A 324 -13.75 -4.57 8.99
N TYR A 325 -13.50 -4.35 7.71
CA TYR A 325 -13.21 -3.02 7.18
C TYR A 325 -14.46 -2.31 6.65
N HIS A 326 -15.62 -2.97 6.61
CA HIS A 326 -16.86 -2.44 6.06
C HIS A 326 -16.69 -1.77 4.70
N ILE A 327 -15.98 -2.44 3.78
CA ILE A 327 -15.72 -1.93 2.44
C ILE A 327 -17.03 -1.88 1.64
N ARG A 328 -17.51 -0.67 1.36
CA ARG A 328 -18.73 -0.44 0.56
C ARG A 328 -18.42 0.21 -0.77
N ARG A 329 -17.20 0.77 -0.91
CA ARG A 329 -16.71 1.39 -2.13
C ARG A 329 -15.30 0.94 -2.42
N VAL A 330 -14.94 0.96 -3.70
CA VAL A 330 -13.61 0.65 -4.19
C VAL A 330 -13.21 1.64 -5.26
N GLY A 331 -11.92 1.89 -5.43
CA GLY A 331 -11.48 2.85 -6.44
C GLY A 331 -10.02 2.65 -6.86
N LEU A 332 -9.67 3.24 -7.99
CA LEU A 332 -8.33 3.28 -8.55
C LEU A 332 -7.83 4.72 -8.53
N LEU A 333 -6.70 4.95 -7.88
CA LEU A 333 -5.96 6.20 -7.95
C LEU A 333 -4.88 6.10 -9.02
N LEU A 334 -5.14 6.71 -10.19
CA LEU A 334 -4.21 6.77 -11.31
C LEU A 334 -3.22 7.92 -11.05
N ALA A 335 -2.19 7.64 -10.25
CA ALA A 335 -1.34 8.63 -9.60
C ALA A 335 -0.71 9.63 -10.57
N ARG A 336 -0.15 9.16 -11.70
CA ARG A 336 0.49 10.02 -12.70
C ARG A 336 -0.47 10.95 -13.42
N HIS A 337 -1.74 10.62 -13.44
CA HIS A 337 -2.79 11.44 -14.03
C HIS A 337 -3.51 12.30 -12.97
N GLY A 338 -3.23 12.06 -11.69
CA GLY A 338 -3.97 12.70 -10.61
C GLY A 338 -5.48 12.46 -10.73
N SER A 339 -5.88 11.26 -11.13
CA SER A 339 -7.29 10.93 -11.38
C SER A 339 -7.73 9.78 -10.48
N LEU A 340 -8.88 9.95 -9.85
CA LEU A 340 -9.51 8.95 -9.02
C LEU A 340 -10.80 8.49 -9.68
N VAL A 341 -10.95 7.17 -9.81
CA VAL A 341 -12.21 6.54 -10.27
C VAL A 341 -12.67 5.62 -9.16
N ALA A 342 -13.92 5.77 -8.72
CA ALA A 342 -14.47 4.99 -7.63
C ALA A 342 -15.89 4.54 -7.92
N TRP A 343 -16.26 3.38 -7.39
CA TRP A 343 -17.57 2.74 -7.53
C TRP A 343 -18.04 2.25 -6.17
N THR A 344 -19.35 2.02 -6.01
CA THR A 344 -19.79 1.10 -4.97
C THR A 344 -19.30 -0.32 -5.31
N VAL A 345 -19.14 -1.17 -4.31
CA VAL A 345 -18.76 -2.59 -4.55
C VAL A 345 -19.79 -3.25 -5.47
N ASP A 346 -21.08 -2.94 -5.27
CA ASP A 346 -22.16 -3.47 -6.08
C ASP A 346 -22.10 -2.97 -7.54
N ASP A 347 -21.88 -1.67 -7.77
CA ASP A 347 -21.77 -1.13 -9.14
C ASP A 347 -20.58 -1.75 -9.88
N LEU A 348 -19.43 -1.90 -9.22
CA LEU A 348 -18.26 -2.54 -9.83
C LEU A 348 -18.54 -4.02 -10.12
N ARG A 349 -19.11 -4.76 -9.16
CA ARG A 349 -19.52 -6.16 -9.33
C ARG A 349 -20.44 -6.32 -10.53
N ASP A 350 -21.55 -5.57 -10.55
CA ASP A 350 -22.56 -5.67 -11.59
C ASP A 350 -21.99 -5.29 -12.97
N GLY A 351 -21.14 -4.26 -13.00
CA GLY A 351 -20.44 -3.85 -14.21
C GLY A 351 -19.48 -4.93 -14.74
N LEU A 352 -18.76 -5.63 -13.86
CA LEU A 352 -17.84 -6.70 -14.23
C LEU A 352 -18.57 -7.99 -14.63
N LEU A 353 -19.62 -8.37 -13.90
CA LEU A 353 -20.40 -9.59 -14.21
C LEU A 353 -21.26 -9.42 -15.46
N GLY A 354 -21.67 -8.20 -15.80
CA GLY A 354 -22.64 -7.95 -16.87
C GLY A 354 -24.08 -8.43 -16.56
N GLN A 355 -24.29 -9.07 -15.42
CA GLN A 355 -25.58 -9.60 -14.94
C GLN A 355 -25.67 -9.48 -13.41
N ARG A 356 -26.77 -8.91 -12.91
CA ARG A 356 -26.94 -8.63 -11.47
C ARG A 356 -27.15 -9.87 -10.60
N ASP A 357 -27.82 -10.89 -11.13
CA ASP A 357 -28.29 -12.03 -10.35
C ASP A 357 -27.18 -13.04 -9.95
N LEU A 358 -25.98 -12.86 -10.45
CA LEU A 358 -24.85 -13.78 -10.20
C LEU A 358 -23.90 -13.35 -9.06
N GLY A 359 -24.16 -12.20 -8.46
CA GLY A 359 -23.19 -11.54 -7.58
C GLY A 359 -22.76 -12.32 -6.33
N GLU A 360 -23.72 -12.89 -5.60
CA GLU A 360 -23.43 -13.66 -4.38
C GLU A 360 -22.69 -14.96 -4.73
N ARG A 361 -23.17 -15.70 -5.71
CA ARG A 361 -22.53 -16.94 -6.16
C ARG A 361 -21.10 -16.69 -6.66
N ALA A 362 -20.89 -15.63 -7.43
CA ALA A 362 -19.57 -15.29 -7.93
C ALA A 362 -18.60 -14.95 -6.78
N ARG A 363 -19.09 -14.29 -5.72
CA ARG A 363 -18.31 -14.03 -4.53
C ARG A 363 -17.90 -15.32 -3.83
N ASP A 364 -18.84 -16.22 -3.61
CA ASP A 364 -18.61 -17.48 -2.93
C ASP A 364 -17.61 -18.36 -3.74
N ASP A 365 -17.82 -18.50 -5.06
CA ASP A 365 -16.88 -19.19 -5.95
C ASP A 365 -15.45 -18.60 -5.88
N ALA A 366 -15.31 -17.27 -5.84
CA ALA A 366 -14.01 -16.61 -5.71
C ALA A 366 -13.34 -16.90 -4.37
N GLN A 367 -14.12 -16.86 -3.28
CA GLN A 367 -13.64 -17.17 -1.93
C GLN A 367 -13.18 -18.62 -1.83
N ASP A 368 -13.91 -19.57 -2.41
CA ASP A 368 -13.54 -20.98 -2.45
C ASP A 368 -12.20 -21.19 -3.22
N ILE A 369 -12.06 -20.59 -4.40
CA ILE A 369 -10.82 -20.68 -5.20
C ILE A 369 -9.64 -20.10 -4.42
N VAL A 370 -9.82 -18.96 -3.76
CA VAL A 370 -8.77 -18.34 -2.95
C VAL A 370 -8.45 -19.21 -1.73
N GLY A 371 -9.44 -19.76 -1.05
CA GLY A 371 -9.26 -20.71 0.06
C GLY A 371 -8.41 -21.92 -0.34
N ASP A 372 -8.68 -22.49 -1.51
CA ASP A 372 -7.88 -23.60 -2.06
C ASP A 372 -6.43 -23.18 -2.38
N ILE A 373 -6.22 -21.96 -2.91
CA ILE A 373 -4.89 -21.42 -3.17
C ILE A 373 -4.12 -21.26 -1.85
N LEU A 374 -4.70 -20.60 -0.87
CA LEU A 374 -4.07 -20.35 0.42
C LEU A 374 -3.75 -21.65 1.16
N THR A 375 -4.67 -22.60 1.15
CA THR A 375 -4.48 -23.94 1.77
C THR A 375 -3.29 -24.67 1.16
N ARG A 376 -3.18 -24.70 -0.19
CA ARG A 376 -2.05 -25.34 -0.90
C ARG A 376 -0.70 -24.74 -0.51
N HIS A 377 -0.70 -23.48 -0.08
CA HIS A 377 0.51 -22.77 0.29
C HIS A 377 0.73 -22.63 1.80
N GLY A 378 -0.12 -23.29 2.59
CA GLY A 378 -0.01 -23.27 4.06
C GLY A 378 -0.26 -21.90 4.68
N LEU A 379 -0.98 -21.01 3.96
CA LEU A 379 -1.39 -19.71 4.47
C LEU A 379 -2.74 -19.82 5.16
N PRO A 380 -2.96 -19.07 6.27
CA PRO A 380 -4.23 -19.10 6.97
C PRO A 380 -5.32 -18.44 6.10
N TRP A 381 -6.43 -19.15 5.90
CA TRP A 381 -7.65 -18.53 5.40
C TRP A 381 -8.39 -17.87 6.57
N PRO A 382 -8.76 -16.60 6.49
CA PRO A 382 -9.58 -15.99 7.52
C PRO A 382 -10.97 -16.62 7.50
N VAL A 383 -11.20 -17.57 8.40
CA VAL A 383 -12.55 -18.07 8.68
C VAL A 383 -13.26 -16.99 9.47
N ALA A 384 -14.46 -16.65 9.05
CA ALA A 384 -15.34 -15.67 9.68
C ALA A 384 -15.67 -16.05 11.13
#